data_17dfc42c6f74fac003b39104ceba73a5
#
_entry.id   17dfc42c6f74fac003b39104ceba73a5
#
_cell.length_a   1.000
_cell.length_b   1.000
_cell.length_c   1.000
_cell.angle_alpha   90.00
_cell.angle_beta   90.00
_cell.angle_gamma   90.00
#
_symmetry.space_group_name_H-M   'P 1'
#
loop_
_entity.id
_entity.type
_entity.pdbx_description
1 polymer ?
#
loop_
_entity_poly.entity_id
_entity_poly.type
_entity_poly.pdbx_seq_one_letter_code
_entity_poly.pdbx_strand_id
1 'polypeptide(L)'
;MIQVYIEKWSKSEDVPWQRILADILKRDYNVEHCPEILRDEWGKPYFAEGNLQFNVSHSGEYLAIAISAHPLGIDIQKTKEIKDGMFKKVVQPEEQPLIGNDRQKDFLRLWTLKESFVKAEGKGLQISMKDYFFEKENGFYRVNYCGQRMPWTFNMEEALIEDYFISVCGRERNVLYHVGE
;
A
#
# COMPACT_ATOMS: atom_id res chain seq x y z
N MET A 1 -13.77 -2.06 -8.01
CA MET A 1 -12.84 -3.17 -7.70
C MET A 1 -11.43 -2.68 -7.90
N ILE A 2 -10.54 -2.95 -6.93
CA ILE A 2 -9.13 -2.57 -7.02
C ILE A 2 -8.38 -3.71 -7.72
N GLN A 3 -7.55 -3.38 -8.71
CA GLN A 3 -6.63 -4.31 -9.37
C GLN A 3 -5.22 -4.08 -8.84
N VAL A 4 -4.54 -5.14 -8.44
CA VAL A 4 -3.16 -5.09 -7.92
C VAL A 4 -2.27 -5.95 -8.80
N TYR A 5 -1.21 -5.35 -9.30
CA TYR A 5 -0.20 -6.00 -10.13
C TYR A 5 1.11 -6.08 -9.36
N ILE A 6 1.67 -7.27 -9.26
CA ILE A 6 2.92 -7.54 -8.55
C ILE A 6 3.89 -8.12 -9.56
N GLU A 7 4.98 -7.40 -9.80
CA GLU A 7 5.96 -7.74 -10.81
C GLU A 7 7.35 -7.86 -10.18
N LYS A 8 8.16 -8.82 -10.66
CA LYS A 8 9.58 -8.83 -10.32
C LYS A 8 10.22 -7.56 -10.86
N TRP A 9 10.92 -6.85 -10.00
CA TRP A 9 11.51 -5.56 -10.36
C TRP A 9 12.69 -5.23 -9.46
N SER A 10 13.76 -4.70 -10.08
CA SER A 10 14.92 -4.20 -9.36
C SER A 10 15.21 -2.77 -9.77
N LYS A 11 15.56 -1.92 -8.80
CA LYS A 11 16.04 -0.55 -9.08
C LYS A 11 17.30 -0.50 -9.94
N SER A 12 18.06 -1.60 -9.98
CA SER A 12 19.26 -1.72 -10.82
C SER A 12 18.94 -2.07 -12.28
N GLU A 13 17.72 -2.47 -12.58
CA GLU A 13 17.26 -2.66 -13.95
C GLU A 13 16.82 -1.32 -14.52
N ASP A 14 17.26 -1.00 -15.75
CA ASP A 14 16.93 0.25 -16.45
C ASP A 14 15.46 0.38 -16.88
N VAL A 15 14.55 -0.39 -16.23
CA VAL A 15 13.12 -0.35 -16.51
C VAL A 15 12.42 0.48 -15.42
N PRO A 16 12.03 1.71 -15.72
CA PRO A 16 11.29 2.52 -14.76
C PRO A 16 9.89 1.92 -14.54
N TRP A 17 9.38 1.99 -13.31
CA TRP A 17 8.05 1.48 -12.97
C TRP A 17 6.93 2.09 -13.83
N GLN A 18 7.13 3.31 -14.36
CA GLN A 18 6.19 3.99 -15.28
C GLN A 18 5.97 3.18 -16.56
N ARG A 19 7.00 2.51 -17.05
CA ARG A 19 6.89 1.64 -18.23
C ARG A 19 6.01 0.43 -17.91
N ILE A 20 6.22 -0.19 -16.75
CA ILE A 20 5.40 -1.32 -16.30
C ILE A 20 3.93 -0.89 -16.17
N LEU A 21 3.68 0.28 -15.57
CA LEU A 21 2.33 0.85 -15.47
C LEU A 21 1.71 1.09 -16.85
N ALA A 22 2.47 1.64 -17.80
CA ALA A 22 1.99 1.87 -19.17
C ALA A 22 1.62 0.55 -19.89
N ASP A 23 2.42 -0.50 -19.72
CA ASP A 23 2.15 -1.82 -20.29
C ASP A 23 0.88 -2.44 -19.68
N ILE A 24 0.68 -2.31 -18.36
CA ILE A 24 -0.54 -2.72 -17.67
C ILE A 24 -1.77 -1.97 -18.20
N LEU A 25 -1.68 -0.64 -18.31
CA LEU A 25 -2.78 0.20 -18.81
C LEU A 25 -3.18 -0.19 -20.23
N LYS A 26 -2.20 -0.43 -21.09
CA LYS A 26 -2.45 -0.86 -22.46
C LYS A 26 -3.11 -2.25 -22.50
N ARG A 27 -2.58 -3.22 -21.76
CA ARG A 27 -3.03 -4.61 -21.78
C ARG A 27 -4.43 -4.79 -21.20
N ASP A 28 -4.70 -4.18 -20.04
CA ASP A 28 -5.86 -4.50 -19.21
C ASP A 28 -6.94 -3.40 -19.18
N TYR A 29 -6.58 -2.17 -19.57
CA TYR A 29 -7.49 -1.02 -19.53
C TYR A 29 -7.77 -0.41 -20.92
N ASN A 30 -7.18 -0.96 -21.99
CA ASN A 30 -7.28 -0.44 -23.37
C ASN A 30 -6.84 1.04 -23.48
N VAL A 31 -5.86 1.45 -22.68
CA VAL A 31 -5.27 2.79 -22.71
C VAL A 31 -4.02 2.73 -23.57
N GLU A 32 -4.11 3.15 -24.84
CA GLU A 32 -3.00 3.07 -25.81
C GLU A 32 -1.80 3.94 -25.43
N HIS A 33 -2.05 5.08 -24.81
CA HIS A 33 -1.02 6.00 -24.35
C HIS A 33 -1.20 6.29 -22.87
N CYS A 34 -0.19 5.96 -22.07
CA CYS A 34 -0.21 6.26 -20.63
C CYS A 34 -0.40 7.78 -20.45
N PRO A 35 -1.39 8.22 -19.66
CA PRO A 35 -1.54 9.64 -19.35
C PRO A 35 -0.28 10.20 -18.70
N GLU A 36 -0.08 11.50 -18.84
CA GLU A 36 1.02 12.20 -18.17
C GLU A 36 0.93 11.97 -16.66
N ILE A 37 2.06 11.59 -16.05
CA ILE A 37 2.18 11.35 -14.62
C ILE A 37 2.77 12.61 -13.98
N LEU A 38 1.95 13.28 -13.19
CA LEU A 38 2.35 14.41 -12.36
C LEU A 38 2.60 13.96 -10.92
N ARG A 39 3.13 14.87 -10.11
CA ARG A 39 3.27 14.70 -8.67
C ARG A 39 2.55 15.82 -7.95
N ASP A 40 1.81 15.46 -6.90
CA ASP A 40 1.19 16.45 -6.03
C ASP A 40 2.24 17.16 -5.14
N GLU A 41 1.80 18.09 -4.33
CA GLU A 41 2.66 18.85 -3.40
C GLU A 41 3.40 17.98 -2.38
N TRP A 42 2.95 16.73 -2.17
CA TRP A 42 3.55 15.75 -1.25
C TRP A 42 4.38 14.69 -1.97
N GLY A 43 4.47 14.78 -3.30
CA GLY A 43 5.25 13.88 -4.15
C GLY A 43 4.54 12.60 -4.57
N LYS A 44 3.25 12.42 -4.24
CA LYS A 44 2.45 11.28 -4.71
C LYS A 44 2.22 11.41 -6.22
N PRO A 45 2.57 10.37 -7.00
CA PRO A 45 2.30 10.39 -8.44
C PRO A 45 0.80 10.19 -8.71
N TYR A 46 0.29 10.89 -9.73
CA TYR A 46 -1.09 10.77 -10.20
C TYR A 46 -1.17 11.03 -11.71
N PHE A 47 -2.24 10.57 -12.36
CA PHE A 47 -2.49 10.88 -13.77
C PHE A 47 -3.04 12.31 -13.91
N ALA A 48 -2.49 13.08 -14.85
CA ALA A 48 -2.95 14.43 -15.14
C ALA A 48 -4.41 14.47 -15.61
N GLU A 49 -4.85 13.39 -16.25
CA GLU A 49 -6.20 13.25 -16.79
C GLU A 49 -6.72 11.81 -16.68
N GLY A 50 -8.03 11.65 -16.87
CA GLY A 50 -8.69 10.33 -16.81
C GLY A 50 -9.34 10.04 -15.46
N ASN A 51 -10.00 8.88 -15.38
CA ASN A 51 -10.79 8.46 -14.23
C ASN A 51 -10.09 7.39 -13.38
N LEU A 52 -8.87 7.01 -13.75
CA LEU A 52 -8.09 6.01 -13.00
C LEU A 52 -7.21 6.68 -11.96
N GLN A 53 -7.11 6.04 -10.83
CA GLN A 53 -6.17 6.34 -9.76
C GLN A 53 -5.19 5.18 -9.65
N PHE A 54 -3.95 5.46 -9.31
CA PHE A 54 -2.97 4.42 -9.05
C PHE A 54 -2.09 4.76 -7.85
N ASN A 55 -1.47 3.74 -7.31
CA ASN A 55 -0.43 3.89 -6.30
C ASN A 55 0.62 2.80 -6.48
N VAL A 56 1.86 3.09 -6.08
CA VAL A 56 3.02 2.24 -6.32
C VAL A 56 3.79 2.03 -5.02
N SER A 57 4.25 0.82 -4.80
CA SER A 57 5.19 0.47 -3.74
C SER A 57 6.18 -0.57 -4.24
N HIS A 58 7.36 -0.61 -3.65
CA HIS A 58 8.36 -1.64 -3.96
C HIS A 58 9.14 -2.02 -2.71
N SER A 59 9.52 -3.28 -2.63
CA SER A 59 10.38 -3.81 -1.57
C SER A 59 11.13 -5.05 -2.07
N GLY A 60 12.44 -5.15 -1.76
CA GLY A 60 13.25 -6.26 -2.26
C GLY A 60 13.21 -6.35 -3.78
N GLU A 61 12.70 -7.47 -4.29
CA GLU A 61 12.67 -7.83 -5.71
C GLU A 61 11.30 -7.61 -6.37
N TYR A 62 10.37 -6.97 -5.67
CA TYR A 62 9.01 -6.78 -6.17
C TYR A 62 8.56 -5.32 -6.17
N LEU A 63 7.84 -5.01 -7.22
CA LEU A 63 7.04 -3.82 -7.41
C LEU A 63 5.57 -4.19 -7.29
N ALA A 64 4.80 -3.41 -6.58
CA ALA A 64 3.35 -3.53 -6.51
C ALA A 64 2.70 -2.24 -7.03
N ILE A 65 1.77 -2.38 -7.97
CA ILE A 65 0.99 -1.28 -8.55
C ILE A 65 -0.48 -1.58 -8.31
N ALA A 66 -1.19 -0.69 -7.63
CA ALA A 66 -2.62 -0.78 -7.45
C ALA A 66 -3.34 0.27 -8.31
N ILE A 67 -4.42 -0.14 -8.98
CA ILE A 67 -5.22 0.71 -9.87
C ILE A 67 -6.71 0.59 -9.50
N SER A 68 -7.40 1.72 -9.45
CA SER A 68 -8.83 1.83 -9.14
C SER A 68 -9.42 3.10 -9.74
N ALA A 69 -10.76 3.20 -9.78
CA ALA A 69 -11.47 4.45 -10.07
C ALA A 69 -11.51 5.42 -8.87
N HIS A 70 -11.08 4.98 -7.69
CA HIS A 70 -11.14 5.76 -6.45
C HIS A 70 -9.75 5.89 -5.81
N PRO A 71 -9.54 6.90 -4.96
CA PRO A 71 -8.28 7.06 -4.21
C PRO A 71 -7.92 5.79 -3.44
N LEU A 72 -6.64 5.43 -3.49
CA LEU A 72 -6.10 4.23 -2.87
C LEU A 72 -4.62 4.42 -2.47
N GLY A 73 -4.15 3.49 -1.66
CA GLY A 73 -2.73 3.33 -1.33
C GLY A 73 -2.37 1.86 -1.27
N ILE A 74 -1.15 1.52 -1.65
CA ILE A 74 -0.59 0.18 -1.54
C ILE A 74 0.77 0.24 -0.87
N ASP A 75 1.04 -0.76 -0.04
CA ASP A 75 2.39 -1.02 0.43
C ASP A 75 2.74 -2.49 0.31
N ILE A 76 3.98 -2.77 -0.11
CA ILE A 76 4.60 -4.09 -0.12
C ILE A 76 5.88 -4.04 0.69
N GLN A 77 6.10 -5.04 1.56
CA GLN A 77 7.26 -5.09 2.44
C GLN A 77 7.82 -6.49 2.52
N LYS A 78 9.11 -6.66 2.14
CA LYS A 78 9.86 -7.89 2.39
C LYS A 78 10.12 -8.07 3.89
N THR A 79 10.03 -9.30 4.36
CA THR A 79 10.40 -9.67 5.74
C THR A 79 11.82 -9.24 6.06
N LYS A 80 11.98 -8.58 7.19
CA LYS A 80 13.27 -8.14 7.71
C LYS A 80 13.22 -8.09 9.23
N GLU A 81 14.38 -8.13 9.86
CA GLU A 81 14.49 -7.93 11.29
C GLU A 81 14.12 -6.49 11.69
N ILE A 82 13.24 -6.37 12.66
CA ILE A 82 12.75 -5.10 13.18
C ILE A 82 13.37 -4.86 14.57
N LYS A 83 14.10 -3.76 14.68
CA LYS A 83 14.73 -3.36 15.94
C LYS A 83 13.71 -2.80 16.93
N ASP A 84 13.92 -3.01 18.23
CA ASP A 84 13.01 -2.54 19.30
C ASP A 84 12.72 -1.03 19.25
N GLY A 85 13.67 -0.22 18.82
CA GLY A 85 13.45 1.22 18.65
C GLY A 85 12.38 1.56 17.61
N MET A 86 12.22 0.73 16.56
CA MET A 86 11.15 0.90 15.57
C MET A 86 9.79 0.55 16.15
N PHE A 87 9.69 -0.53 16.93
CA PHE A 87 8.44 -0.88 17.63
C PHE A 87 7.93 0.28 18.46
N LYS A 88 8.78 0.88 19.30
CA LYS A 88 8.41 1.99 20.17
C LYS A 88 7.99 3.27 19.43
N LYS A 89 8.46 3.46 18.19
CA LYS A 89 8.11 4.61 17.36
C LYS A 89 6.81 4.44 16.60
N VAL A 90 6.50 3.20 16.18
CA VAL A 90 5.44 2.89 15.22
C VAL A 90 4.18 2.38 15.90
N VAL A 91 4.34 1.47 16.88
CA VAL A 91 3.19 0.82 17.53
C VAL A 91 2.63 1.73 18.62
N GLN A 92 1.38 2.17 18.44
CA GLN A 92 0.66 2.96 19.43
C GLN A 92 0.13 2.08 20.56
N PRO A 93 -0.19 2.64 21.75
CA PRO A 93 -0.78 1.86 22.86
C PRO A 93 -2.05 1.10 22.45
N GLU A 94 -2.91 1.71 21.62
CA GLU A 94 -4.15 1.15 21.11
C GLU A 94 -3.92 -0.04 20.17
N GLU A 95 -2.73 -0.13 19.55
CA GLU A 95 -2.35 -1.18 18.61
C GLU A 95 -1.69 -2.39 19.28
N GLN A 96 -1.40 -2.31 20.59
CA GLN A 96 -0.80 -3.44 21.33
C GLN A 96 -1.60 -4.76 21.18
N PRO A 97 -2.93 -4.76 21.13
CA PRO A 97 -3.70 -5.99 20.89
C PRO A 97 -3.47 -6.63 19.51
N LEU A 98 -2.91 -5.90 18.55
CA LEU A 98 -2.56 -6.42 17.24
C LEU A 98 -1.19 -7.13 17.22
N ILE A 99 -0.40 -6.98 18.27
CA ILE A 99 0.93 -7.58 18.43
C ILE A 99 0.81 -8.81 19.31
N GLY A 100 0.87 -9.98 18.69
CA GLY A 100 0.77 -11.28 19.34
C GLY A 100 2.13 -11.98 19.53
N ASN A 101 2.14 -13.30 19.34
CA ASN A 101 3.30 -14.14 19.56
C ASN A 101 4.40 -13.96 18.52
N ASP A 102 4.06 -13.69 17.26
CA ASP A 102 5.04 -13.39 16.21
C ASP A 102 5.19 -11.89 16.03
N ARG A 103 5.85 -11.28 17.01
CA ARG A 103 6.03 -9.82 17.10
C ARG A 103 6.62 -9.20 15.83
N GLN A 104 7.50 -9.92 15.14
CA GLN A 104 8.15 -9.41 13.93
C GLN A 104 7.15 -9.33 12.76
N LYS A 105 6.41 -10.41 12.53
CA LYS A 105 5.38 -10.44 11.49
C LYS A 105 4.23 -9.48 11.78
N ASP A 106 3.77 -9.42 13.03
CA ASP A 106 2.69 -8.54 13.43
C ASP A 106 3.07 -7.06 13.25
N PHE A 107 4.34 -6.71 13.53
CA PHE A 107 4.85 -5.38 13.23
C PHE A 107 4.84 -5.10 11.72
N LEU A 108 5.29 -6.03 10.88
CA LEU A 108 5.31 -5.84 9.42
C LEU A 108 3.90 -5.69 8.85
N ARG A 109 2.91 -6.45 9.35
CA ARG A 109 1.48 -6.26 9.02
C ARG A 109 1.03 -4.85 9.36
N LEU A 110 1.27 -4.43 10.60
CA LEU A 110 0.89 -3.10 11.05
C LEU A 110 1.60 -2.00 10.25
N TRP A 111 2.88 -2.18 9.96
CA TRP A 111 3.65 -1.25 9.15
C TRP A 111 3.08 -1.09 7.75
N THR A 112 2.81 -2.18 7.03
CA THR A 112 2.23 -2.12 5.67
C THR A 112 0.82 -1.52 5.67
N LEU A 113 0.00 -1.79 6.71
CA LEU A 113 -1.29 -1.13 6.90
C LEU A 113 -1.13 0.39 7.03
N LYS A 114 -0.20 0.83 7.89
CA LYS A 114 0.08 2.25 8.11
C LYS A 114 0.58 2.95 6.85
N GLU A 115 1.52 2.35 6.14
CA GLU A 115 2.07 2.91 4.91
C GLU A 115 1.00 2.98 3.80
N SER A 116 0.17 1.94 3.64
CA SER A 116 -0.91 1.96 2.65
C SER A 116 -1.95 3.05 2.95
N PHE A 117 -2.27 3.28 4.23
CA PHE A 117 -3.15 4.36 4.66
C PHE A 117 -2.57 5.75 4.35
N VAL A 118 -1.33 6.01 4.74
CA VAL A 118 -0.65 7.29 4.48
C VAL A 118 -0.58 7.57 2.97
N LYS A 119 -0.31 6.54 2.15
CA LYS A 119 -0.30 6.66 0.69
C LYS A 119 -1.70 6.90 0.13
N ALA A 120 -2.76 6.32 0.72
CA ALA A 120 -4.14 6.58 0.31
C ALA A 120 -4.56 8.03 0.59
N GLU A 121 -4.23 8.55 1.78
CA GLU A 121 -4.47 9.95 2.16
C GLU A 121 -3.66 10.94 1.30
N GLY A 122 -2.51 10.51 0.77
CA GLY A 122 -1.68 11.30 -0.13
C GLY A 122 -0.84 12.41 0.53
N LYS A 123 -0.93 12.57 1.84
CA LYS A 123 -0.24 13.64 2.59
C LYS A 123 1.19 13.28 3.02
N GLY A 124 1.64 12.07 2.73
CA GLY A 124 2.99 11.61 3.01
C GLY A 124 3.42 11.81 4.47
N LEU A 125 4.61 12.37 4.68
CA LEU A 125 5.20 12.60 6.01
C LEU A 125 4.47 13.64 6.88
N GLN A 126 3.45 14.32 6.36
CA GLN A 126 2.63 15.25 7.14
C GLN A 126 1.70 14.51 8.12
N ILE A 127 1.42 13.24 7.86
CA ILE A 127 0.64 12.42 8.79
C ILE A 127 1.59 11.85 9.84
N SER A 128 1.47 12.35 11.05
CA SER A 128 2.22 11.80 12.19
C SER A 128 1.67 10.43 12.57
N MET A 129 2.56 9.46 12.82
CA MET A 129 2.15 8.14 13.32
C MET A 129 1.44 8.18 14.67
N LYS A 130 1.48 9.31 15.38
CA LYS A 130 0.78 9.52 16.65
C LYS A 130 -0.67 9.96 16.46
N ASP A 131 -1.04 10.41 15.27
CA ASP A 131 -2.37 10.95 14.99
C ASP A 131 -3.38 9.87 14.61
N TYR A 132 -2.91 8.64 14.36
CA TYR A 132 -3.77 7.54 13.94
C TYR A 132 -3.30 6.20 14.51
N PHE A 133 -4.26 5.31 14.68
CA PHE A 133 -4.02 3.93 15.10
C PHE A 133 -4.97 2.98 14.41
N PHE A 134 -4.54 1.72 14.35
CA PHE A 134 -5.32 0.61 13.81
C PHE A 134 -5.94 -0.23 14.91
N GLU A 135 -7.12 -0.74 14.62
CA GLU A 135 -7.79 -1.77 15.41
C GLU A 135 -8.34 -2.86 14.48
N LYS A 136 -8.64 -4.04 15.04
CA LYS A 136 -9.27 -5.13 14.31
C LYS A 136 -10.65 -5.40 14.88
N GLU A 137 -11.67 -5.23 14.05
CA GLU A 137 -13.06 -5.41 14.41
C GLU A 137 -13.75 -6.38 13.45
N ASN A 138 -14.34 -7.47 13.98
CA ASN A 138 -15.00 -8.51 13.18
C ASN A 138 -14.10 -9.07 12.05
N GLY A 139 -12.80 -9.22 12.32
CA GLY A 139 -11.82 -9.71 11.36
C GLY A 139 -11.26 -8.66 10.39
N PHE A 140 -11.78 -7.44 10.38
CA PHE A 140 -11.37 -6.36 9.48
C PHE A 140 -10.54 -5.31 10.19
N TYR A 141 -9.50 -4.80 9.52
CA TYR A 141 -8.74 -3.67 10.00
C TYR A 141 -9.51 -2.36 9.82
N ARG A 142 -9.41 -1.49 10.82
CA ARG A 142 -10.00 -0.16 10.86
C ARG A 142 -8.95 0.84 11.29
N VAL A 143 -9.03 2.05 10.79
CA VAL A 143 -8.14 3.15 11.17
C VAL A 143 -8.93 4.29 11.80
N ASN A 144 -8.45 4.75 12.94
CA ASN A 144 -8.90 5.97 13.60
C ASN A 144 -7.83 7.04 13.39
N TYR A 145 -8.21 8.18 12.83
CA TYR A 145 -7.31 9.30 12.53
C TYR A 145 -7.87 10.56 13.15
N CYS A 146 -7.07 11.26 13.96
CA CYS A 146 -7.48 12.46 14.70
C CYS A 146 -8.79 12.25 15.46
N GLY A 147 -8.97 11.09 16.11
CA GLY A 147 -10.15 10.75 16.89
C GLY A 147 -11.39 10.38 16.09
N GLN A 148 -11.29 10.25 14.78
CA GLN A 148 -12.40 9.86 13.91
C GLN A 148 -12.09 8.56 13.18
N ARG A 149 -13.11 7.69 13.08
CA ARG A 149 -13.04 6.49 12.27
C ARG A 149 -13.08 6.85 10.79
N MET A 150 -12.05 6.46 10.07
CA MET A 150 -11.96 6.75 8.64
C MET A 150 -12.70 5.70 7.80
N PRO A 151 -13.35 6.10 6.69
CA PRO A 151 -14.12 5.20 5.83
C PRO A 151 -13.25 4.42 4.84
N TRP A 152 -12.04 4.03 5.25
CA TRP A 152 -11.14 3.20 4.46
C TRP A 152 -11.36 1.72 4.73
N THR A 153 -11.16 0.92 3.71
CA THR A 153 -11.08 -0.55 3.78
C THR A 153 -9.66 -1.00 3.56
N PHE A 154 -9.28 -2.10 4.21
CA PHE A 154 -7.93 -2.67 4.11
C PHE A 154 -8.02 -4.12 3.69
N ASN A 155 -7.18 -4.49 2.72
CA ASN A 155 -6.94 -5.86 2.34
C ASN A 155 -5.46 -6.17 2.63
N MET A 156 -5.21 -7.22 3.40
CA MET A 156 -3.88 -7.67 3.80
C MET A 156 -3.62 -9.06 3.23
N GLU A 157 -2.53 -9.20 2.49
CA GLU A 157 -2.07 -10.46 1.90
C GLU A 157 -0.66 -10.81 2.37
N GLU A 158 -0.46 -12.09 2.71
CA GLU A 158 0.81 -12.63 3.23
C GLU A 158 1.21 -13.93 2.53
N ALA A 159 0.33 -14.52 1.73
CA ALA A 159 0.52 -15.81 1.09
C ALA A 159 0.77 -15.74 -0.41
N LEU A 160 0.63 -14.56 -1.03
CA LEU A 160 0.83 -14.38 -2.46
C LEU A 160 2.29 -14.54 -2.88
N ILE A 161 3.20 -14.03 -2.06
CA ILE A 161 4.64 -14.12 -2.26
C ILE A 161 5.28 -14.46 -0.92
N GLU A 162 6.13 -15.47 -0.91
CA GLU A 162 6.86 -15.88 0.28
C GLU A 162 7.70 -14.72 0.83
N ASP A 163 7.69 -14.54 2.14
CA ASP A 163 8.40 -13.48 2.87
C ASP A 163 7.96 -12.03 2.55
N TYR A 164 6.75 -11.82 1.99
CA TYR A 164 6.24 -10.49 1.75
C TYR A 164 4.87 -10.24 2.40
N PHE A 165 4.69 -9.01 2.84
CA PHE A 165 3.43 -8.46 3.32
C PHE A 165 2.95 -7.40 2.35
N ILE A 166 1.66 -7.45 1.98
CA ILE A 166 1.05 -6.51 1.04
C ILE A 166 -0.22 -5.98 1.69
N SER A 167 -0.36 -4.66 1.75
CA SER A 167 -1.59 -4.02 2.22
C SER A 167 -2.11 -3.04 1.18
N VAL A 168 -3.40 -3.15 0.90
CA VAL A 168 -4.14 -2.21 0.05
C VAL A 168 -5.17 -1.47 0.88
N CYS A 169 -5.10 -0.15 0.85
CA CYS A 169 -6.06 0.78 1.44
C CYS A 169 -6.88 1.42 0.33
N GLY A 170 -8.20 1.32 0.38
CA GLY A 170 -9.08 1.87 -0.64
C GLY A 170 -10.51 2.07 -0.15
N ARG A 171 -11.40 2.50 -1.05
CA ARG A 171 -12.83 2.64 -0.79
C ARG A 171 -13.61 1.35 -1.10
N GLU A 172 -12.97 0.43 -1.77
CA GLU A 172 -13.57 -0.81 -2.23
C GLU A 172 -12.98 -2.02 -1.50
N ARG A 173 -13.80 -3.02 -1.18
CA ARG A 173 -13.35 -4.23 -0.48
C ARG A 173 -12.77 -5.30 -1.41
N ASN A 174 -13.24 -5.30 -2.66
CA ASN A 174 -12.84 -6.32 -3.61
C ASN A 174 -11.50 -5.93 -4.24
N VAL A 175 -10.51 -6.77 -4.03
CA VAL A 175 -9.16 -6.65 -4.59
C VAL A 175 -8.87 -7.89 -5.42
N LEU A 176 -8.40 -7.70 -6.64
CA LEU A 176 -7.92 -8.77 -7.52
C LEU A 176 -6.41 -8.62 -7.71
N TYR A 177 -5.69 -9.69 -7.42
CA TYR A 177 -4.24 -9.73 -7.52
C TYR A 177 -3.78 -10.45 -8.78
N HIS A 178 -2.84 -9.84 -9.49
CA HIS A 178 -2.14 -10.37 -10.64
C HIS A 178 -0.66 -10.46 -10.26
N VAL A 179 -0.11 -11.67 -10.23
CA VAL A 179 1.31 -11.89 -9.92
C VAL A 179 2.00 -12.29 -11.21
N GLY A 180 2.98 -11.47 -11.64
CA GLY A 180 3.85 -11.75 -12.77
C GLY A 180 4.78 -12.94 -12.49
N GLU A 181 5.20 -13.63 -13.55
CA GLU A 181 6.12 -14.79 -13.51
C GLU A 181 7.55 -14.41 -13.13
#